data_592c8fe2be12408e0052bb8971dd7a03
#
_entry.id   592c8fe2be12408e0052bb8971dd7a03
#
_cell.length_a   1.000
_cell.length_b   1.000
_cell.length_c   1.000
_cell.angle_alpha   90.00
_cell.angle_beta   90.00
_cell.angle_gamma   90.00
#
_symmetry.space_group_name_H-M   'P 1'
#
loop_
_entity.id
_entity.type
_entity.pdbx_description
1 polymer ?
#
loop_
_entity_poly.entity_id
_entity_poly.type
_entity_poly.pdbx_seq_one_letter_code
_entity_poly.pdbx_strand_id
1 'polypeptide(L)'
;TGPDFIDAGFLTAAIGQPAVNLDGFAMSPQMLAQLATNQPGETVIVEAVMGLCDGGAGGVGSSVAVAAALNLPIILVLDVRHTAQTAAMVAAGLNKLLPKSPIAGVVLNRVASPRHRALISAALDDVQLPLLGALPSDETLQIPSRHLGLVQAGDLADCGQLDPVLDSAAEFVEAHCDIAAILRLAGALPPPATPAAGLLQAPAQNIAIAKDAAFGFCYAHMMQGWRHQGARITLFSPLNDEAPAADAEFVFIPGGYPELHLPALTQAHKCFSGLRRAAADGYLIYGECG
;
A
#
# COMPACT_ATOMS: atom_id res chain seq x y z
N THR A 1 -0.63 4.59 -1.31
CA THR A 1 -1.28 5.63 -0.48
C THR A 1 -2.60 5.12 0.07
N GLY A 2 -3.15 5.80 1.13
CA GLY A 2 -4.40 5.39 1.74
C GLY A 2 -4.29 4.19 2.70
N PRO A 3 -5.45 3.68 3.19
CA PRO A 3 -5.50 2.63 4.21
C PRO A 3 -5.45 1.19 3.65
N ASP A 4 -5.04 0.98 2.41
CA ASP A 4 -4.98 -0.33 1.78
C ASP A 4 -3.93 -1.23 2.43
N PHE A 5 -4.29 -2.50 2.69
CA PHE A 5 -3.39 -3.51 3.24
C PHE A 5 -2.86 -4.49 2.18
N ILE A 6 -3.59 -4.70 1.08
CA ILE A 6 -3.31 -5.76 0.13
C ILE A 6 -2.08 -5.41 -0.69
N ASP A 7 -2.07 -4.22 -1.30
CA ASP A 7 -0.93 -3.74 -2.09
C ASP A 7 0.31 -3.60 -1.22
N ALA A 8 0.16 -3.10 0.02
CA ALA A 8 1.26 -3.02 0.98
C ALA A 8 1.87 -4.39 1.30
N GLY A 9 1.09 -5.47 1.28
CA GLY A 9 1.57 -6.85 1.43
C GLY A 9 2.47 -7.28 0.28
N PHE A 10 2.05 -7.04 -0.96
CA PHE A 10 2.85 -7.33 -2.17
C PHE A 10 4.13 -6.48 -2.23
N LEU A 11 4.02 -5.19 -1.94
CA LEU A 11 5.19 -4.30 -1.89
C LEU A 11 6.19 -4.76 -0.82
N THR A 12 5.71 -5.14 0.37
CA THR A 12 6.54 -5.71 1.44
C THR A 12 7.29 -6.95 0.97
N ALA A 13 6.61 -7.86 0.28
CA ALA A 13 7.22 -9.07 -0.25
C ALA A 13 8.26 -8.76 -1.33
N ALA A 14 7.94 -7.85 -2.26
CA ALA A 14 8.83 -7.50 -3.36
C ALA A 14 10.14 -6.85 -2.90
N ILE A 15 10.10 -6.01 -1.85
CA ILE A 15 11.29 -5.28 -1.37
C ILE A 15 11.96 -5.93 -0.14
N GLY A 16 11.35 -6.97 0.45
CA GLY A 16 11.85 -7.64 1.65
C GLY A 16 11.82 -6.78 2.93
N GLN A 17 11.07 -5.68 2.92
CA GLN A 17 10.94 -4.76 4.06
C GLN A 17 9.50 -4.28 4.19
N PRO A 18 9.01 -3.96 5.41
CA PRO A 18 7.64 -3.52 5.59
C PRO A 18 7.34 -2.23 4.81
N ALA A 19 6.42 -2.30 3.86
CA ALA A 19 5.85 -1.12 3.24
C ALA A 19 5.01 -0.34 4.26
N VAL A 20 5.01 0.99 4.17
CA VAL A 20 4.22 1.86 5.05
C VAL A 20 3.11 2.53 4.28
N ASN A 21 1.95 2.63 4.91
CA ASN A 21 0.84 3.36 4.34
C ASN A 21 1.00 4.86 4.57
N LEU A 22 0.76 5.63 3.52
CA LEU A 22 0.71 7.09 3.55
C LEU A 22 -0.75 7.50 3.38
N ASP A 23 -1.46 7.71 4.47
CA ASP A 23 -2.88 8.08 4.47
C ASP A 23 -3.05 9.58 4.57
N GLY A 24 -3.28 10.24 3.43
CA GLY A 24 -3.47 11.68 3.35
C GLY A 24 -4.76 12.19 4.01
N PHE A 25 -5.68 11.29 4.42
CA PHE A 25 -6.87 11.65 5.17
C PHE A 25 -6.62 11.67 6.68
N ALA A 26 -5.88 10.67 7.19
CA ALA A 26 -5.64 10.49 8.62
C ALA A 26 -4.33 11.13 9.11
N MET A 27 -3.37 11.42 8.22
CA MET A 27 -2.03 11.87 8.57
C MET A 27 -1.79 13.32 8.19
N SER A 28 -1.08 14.04 9.04
CA SER A 28 -0.60 15.37 8.71
C SER A 28 0.50 15.34 7.62
N PRO A 29 0.71 16.42 6.85
CA PRO A 29 1.83 16.49 5.89
C PRO A 29 3.19 16.19 6.52
N GLN A 30 3.40 16.60 7.76
CA GLN A 30 4.63 16.34 8.52
C GLN A 30 4.81 14.84 8.80
N MET A 31 3.74 14.15 9.17
CA MET A 31 3.76 12.72 9.40
C MET A 31 4.01 11.94 8.10
N LEU A 32 3.37 12.33 6.99
CA LEU A 32 3.63 11.76 5.66
C LEU A 32 5.11 11.90 5.28
N ALA A 33 5.68 13.10 5.44
CA ALA A 33 7.09 13.36 5.14
C ALA A 33 8.02 12.53 6.03
N GLN A 34 7.74 12.44 7.33
CA GLN A 34 8.54 11.64 8.26
C GLN A 34 8.51 10.15 7.91
N LEU A 35 7.32 9.60 7.60
CA LEU A 35 7.19 8.19 7.23
C LEU A 35 7.90 7.89 5.91
N ALA A 36 7.80 8.78 4.92
CA ALA A 36 8.46 8.61 3.64
C ALA A 36 10.00 8.71 3.76
N THR A 37 10.52 9.68 4.53
CA THR A 37 11.96 9.87 4.70
C THR A 37 12.63 8.83 5.60
N ASN A 38 11.87 8.18 6.47
CA ASN A 38 12.37 7.12 7.33
C ASN A 38 12.43 5.75 6.64
N GLN A 39 11.99 5.65 5.37
CA GLN A 39 12.12 4.39 4.63
C GLN A 39 13.60 4.13 4.31
N PRO A 40 14.07 2.89 4.50
CA PRO A 40 15.42 2.52 4.10
C PRO A 40 15.51 2.44 2.57
N GLY A 41 16.69 2.73 2.02
CA GLY A 41 16.97 2.66 0.59
C GLY A 41 17.28 4.01 -0.02
N GLU A 42 17.79 3.98 -1.25
CA GLU A 42 18.18 5.18 -2.01
C GLU A 42 17.00 5.83 -2.74
N THR A 43 15.96 5.04 -3.02
CA THR A 43 14.77 5.48 -3.75
C THR A 43 13.50 5.00 -3.06
N VAL A 44 12.55 5.91 -2.87
CA VAL A 44 11.22 5.61 -2.34
C VAL A 44 10.21 5.68 -3.48
N ILE A 45 9.46 4.61 -3.67
CA ILE A 45 8.34 4.55 -4.61
C ILE A 45 7.05 4.63 -3.80
N VAL A 46 6.20 5.60 -4.14
CA VAL A 46 4.89 5.77 -3.51
C VAL A 46 3.84 5.33 -4.51
N GLU A 47 3.20 4.19 -4.23
CA GLU A 47 2.07 3.72 -5.00
C GLU A 47 0.81 4.52 -4.66
N ALA A 48 0.09 4.94 -5.71
CA ALA A 48 -1.18 5.65 -5.59
C ALA A 48 -2.35 4.68 -5.72
N VAL A 49 -3.36 4.85 -4.89
CA VAL A 49 -4.61 4.08 -4.92
C VAL A 49 -5.67 4.85 -5.71
N MET A 50 -6.55 4.15 -6.41
CA MET A 50 -7.70 4.74 -7.12
C MET A 50 -7.31 5.73 -8.22
N GLY A 51 -8.23 6.57 -8.66
CA GLY A 51 -7.91 7.68 -9.55
C GLY A 51 -7.10 8.77 -8.86
N LEU A 52 -6.19 9.40 -9.58
CA LEU A 52 -5.23 10.38 -9.06
C LEU A 52 -5.86 11.48 -8.19
N CYS A 53 -7.04 11.96 -8.59
CA CYS A 53 -7.76 13.04 -7.91
C CYS A 53 -8.88 12.54 -7.00
N ASP A 54 -9.11 11.23 -6.94
CA ASP A 54 -10.18 10.65 -6.14
C ASP A 54 -9.81 10.70 -4.65
N GLY A 55 -10.74 11.19 -3.86
CA GLY A 55 -10.56 11.38 -2.42
C GLY A 55 -11.87 11.76 -1.75
N GLY A 56 -11.80 12.13 -0.49
CA GLY A 56 -12.92 12.67 0.26
C GLY A 56 -13.41 14.02 -0.25
N ALA A 57 -14.38 14.61 0.43
CA ALA A 57 -14.91 15.91 0.06
C ALA A 57 -13.79 16.97 -0.06
N GLY A 58 -13.74 17.69 -1.18
CA GLY A 58 -12.69 18.66 -1.46
C GLY A 58 -11.33 18.07 -1.85
N GLY A 59 -11.27 16.76 -2.20
CA GLY A 59 -10.03 16.09 -2.62
C GLY A 59 -9.11 15.71 -1.47
N VAL A 60 -9.60 15.76 -0.24
CA VAL A 60 -8.82 15.36 0.95
C VAL A 60 -8.47 13.89 0.87
N GLY A 61 -7.20 13.56 1.14
CA GLY A 61 -6.72 12.19 1.10
C GLY A 61 -6.46 11.61 -0.30
N SER A 62 -6.67 12.41 -1.37
CA SER A 62 -6.36 11.96 -2.74
C SER A 62 -4.87 11.73 -2.93
N SER A 63 -4.51 10.86 -3.89
CA SER A 63 -3.11 10.56 -4.22
C SER A 63 -2.34 11.81 -4.65
N VAL A 64 -2.99 12.74 -5.36
CA VAL A 64 -2.37 14.02 -5.71
C VAL A 64 -2.11 14.91 -4.49
N ALA A 65 -2.95 14.87 -3.46
CA ALA A 65 -2.71 15.62 -2.22
C ALA A 65 -1.48 15.09 -1.47
N VAL A 66 -1.29 13.76 -1.44
CA VAL A 66 -0.09 13.14 -0.87
C VAL A 66 1.16 13.51 -1.69
N ALA A 67 1.10 13.42 -3.02
CA ALA A 67 2.20 13.81 -3.91
C ALA A 67 2.60 15.28 -3.70
N ALA A 68 1.60 16.17 -3.57
CA ALA A 68 1.83 17.60 -3.32
C ALA A 68 2.46 17.85 -1.93
N ALA A 69 2.00 17.14 -0.90
CA ALA A 69 2.54 17.24 0.46
C ALA A 69 4.01 16.81 0.53
N LEU A 70 4.40 15.83 -0.27
CA LEU A 70 5.76 15.29 -0.35
C LEU A 70 6.61 15.89 -1.48
N ASN A 71 6.06 16.83 -2.25
CA ASN A 71 6.70 17.42 -3.43
C ASN A 71 7.22 16.35 -4.41
N LEU A 72 6.43 15.32 -4.67
CA LEU A 72 6.80 14.22 -5.56
C LEU A 72 6.35 14.47 -7.00
N PRO A 73 7.18 14.09 -7.99
CA PRO A 73 6.73 13.98 -9.37
C PRO A 73 5.77 12.80 -9.51
N ILE A 74 4.82 12.91 -10.43
CA ILE A 74 3.82 11.86 -10.67
C ILE A 74 4.14 11.13 -11.98
N ILE A 75 4.22 9.81 -11.90
CA ILE A 75 4.17 8.93 -13.06
C ILE A 75 2.72 8.48 -13.21
N LEU A 76 2.06 8.91 -14.27
CA LEU A 76 0.65 8.60 -14.51
C LEU A 76 0.51 7.27 -15.25
N VAL A 77 -0.10 6.28 -14.64
CA VAL A 77 -0.45 5.00 -15.28
C VAL A 77 -1.85 5.09 -15.86
N LEU A 78 -2.00 4.94 -17.18
CA LEU A 78 -3.27 5.03 -17.89
C LEU A 78 -3.69 3.69 -18.49
N ASP A 79 -4.84 3.19 -18.10
CA ASP A 79 -5.49 2.08 -18.81
C ASP A 79 -6.05 2.58 -20.15
N VAL A 80 -5.49 2.08 -21.25
CA VAL A 80 -5.84 2.54 -22.59
C VAL A 80 -6.63 1.52 -23.42
N ARG A 81 -7.26 0.52 -22.79
CA ARG A 81 -8.03 -0.53 -23.49
C ARG A 81 -9.06 -0.01 -24.48
N HIS A 82 -9.69 1.11 -24.19
CA HIS A 82 -10.80 1.65 -24.97
C HIS A 82 -10.57 3.11 -25.41
N THR A 83 -9.34 3.58 -25.40
CA THR A 83 -8.97 4.95 -25.76
C THR A 83 -7.65 4.97 -26.54
N ALA A 84 -7.45 5.97 -27.36
CA ALA A 84 -6.21 6.21 -28.09
C ALA A 84 -5.67 7.61 -27.76
N GLN A 85 -5.62 8.55 -28.72
CA GLN A 85 -5.10 9.91 -28.51
C GLN A 85 -5.79 10.68 -27.37
N THR A 86 -7.02 10.34 -27.02
CA THR A 86 -7.75 10.94 -25.88
C THR A 86 -7.00 10.71 -24.56
N ALA A 87 -6.23 9.63 -24.41
CA ALA A 87 -5.41 9.38 -23.23
C ALA A 87 -4.39 10.51 -23.00
N ALA A 88 -3.77 11.02 -24.07
CA ALA A 88 -2.85 12.17 -23.98
C ALA A 88 -3.56 13.46 -23.54
N MET A 89 -4.80 13.67 -23.99
CA MET A 89 -5.59 14.83 -23.57
C MET A 89 -5.98 14.75 -22.09
N VAL A 90 -6.30 13.56 -21.59
CA VAL A 90 -6.54 13.34 -20.16
C VAL A 90 -5.28 13.67 -19.35
N ALA A 91 -4.13 13.15 -19.75
CA ALA A 91 -2.85 13.42 -19.08
C ALA A 91 -2.50 14.92 -19.10
N ALA A 92 -2.65 15.59 -20.26
CA ALA A 92 -2.41 17.02 -20.39
C ALA A 92 -3.36 17.88 -19.54
N GLY A 93 -4.64 17.49 -19.49
CA GLY A 93 -5.64 18.14 -18.64
C GLY A 93 -5.28 18.06 -17.16
N LEU A 94 -4.93 16.86 -16.69
CA LEU A 94 -4.47 16.65 -15.32
C LEU A 94 -3.21 17.47 -15.01
N ASN A 95 -2.19 17.41 -15.89
CA ASN A 95 -0.94 18.16 -15.69
C ASN A 95 -1.18 19.68 -15.58
N LYS A 96 -2.09 20.22 -16.38
CA LYS A 96 -2.46 21.64 -16.32
C LYS A 96 -3.21 22.02 -15.05
N LEU A 97 -4.05 21.11 -14.54
CA LEU A 97 -4.88 21.35 -13.35
C LEU A 97 -4.14 21.08 -12.03
N LEU A 98 -2.99 20.41 -12.08
CA LEU A 98 -2.22 19.98 -10.90
C LEU A 98 -0.82 20.62 -10.84
N PRO A 99 -0.71 21.97 -10.78
CA PRO A 99 0.59 22.66 -10.90
C PRO A 99 1.56 22.37 -9.75
N LYS A 100 1.07 21.88 -8.61
CA LYS A 100 1.91 21.53 -7.43
C LYS A 100 2.47 20.11 -7.49
N SER A 101 1.99 19.29 -8.40
CA SER A 101 2.38 17.89 -8.55
C SER A 101 2.39 17.55 -10.03
N PRO A 102 3.45 17.94 -10.76
CA PRO A 102 3.50 17.78 -12.20
C PRO A 102 3.53 16.30 -12.57
N ILE A 103 2.84 15.97 -13.67
CA ILE A 103 2.98 14.66 -14.30
C ILE A 103 4.33 14.67 -15.04
N ALA A 104 5.28 13.92 -14.51
CA ALA A 104 6.63 13.83 -15.04
C ALA A 104 6.77 12.82 -16.18
N GLY A 105 5.78 11.93 -16.34
CA GLY A 105 5.74 10.97 -17.43
C GLY A 105 4.50 10.07 -17.35
N VAL A 106 4.30 9.30 -18.41
CA VAL A 106 3.12 8.44 -18.58
C VAL A 106 3.57 7.01 -18.86
N VAL A 107 2.92 6.06 -18.22
CA VAL A 107 2.98 4.63 -18.54
C VAL A 107 1.60 4.22 -19.06
N LEU A 108 1.56 3.66 -20.26
CA LEU A 108 0.33 3.12 -20.85
C LEU A 108 0.14 1.67 -20.41
N ASN A 109 -1.02 1.34 -19.88
CA ASN A 109 -1.36 -0.03 -19.51
C ASN A 109 -2.42 -0.60 -20.48
N ARG A 110 -2.29 -1.89 -20.82
CA ARG A 110 -3.19 -2.63 -21.71
C ARG A 110 -3.19 -2.09 -23.14
N VAL A 111 -2.01 -1.83 -23.66
CA VAL A 111 -1.81 -1.41 -25.07
C VAL A 111 -2.13 -2.58 -25.99
N ALA A 112 -3.05 -2.36 -26.94
CA ALA A 112 -3.58 -3.42 -27.79
C ALA A 112 -2.66 -3.82 -28.95
N SER A 113 -1.80 -2.90 -29.45
CA SER A 113 -0.93 -3.15 -30.61
C SER A 113 0.17 -2.09 -30.76
N PRO A 114 1.21 -2.36 -31.58
CA PRO A 114 2.21 -1.35 -31.91
C PRO A 114 1.64 -0.07 -32.53
N ARG A 115 0.60 -0.19 -33.37
CA ARG A 115 -0.09 0.95 -33.96
C ARG A 115 -0.83 1.77 -32.91
N HIS A 116 -1.48 1.11 -31.95
CA HIS A 116 -2.15 1.76 -30.82
C HIS A 116 -1.16 2.56 -29.98
N ARG A 117 -0.01 1.95 -29.64
CA ARG A 117 1.11 2.63 -28.96
C ARG A 117 1.56 3.86 -29.72
N ALA A 118 1.83 3.73 -31.04
CA ALA A 118 2.33 4.84 -31.88
C ALA A 118 1.37 6.03 -31.92
N LEU A 119 0.05 5.78 -32.00
CA LEU A 119 -0.97 6.84 -32.00
C LEU A 119 -0.98 7.62 -30.68
N ILE A 120 -0.85 6.94 -29.56
CA ILE A 120 -0.87 7.60 -28.24
C ILE A 120 0.47 8.31 -28.00
N SER A 121 1.60 7.69 -28.38
CA SER A 121 2.92 8.30 -28.24
C SER A 121 2.99 9.63 -28.99
N ALA A 122 2.58 9.69 -30.27
CA ALA A 122 2.55 10.92 -31.02
C ALA A 122 1.69 12.01 -30.35
N ALA A 123 0.54 11.64 -29.80
CA ALA A 123 -0.31 12.58 -29.08
C ALA A 123 0.28 13.04 -27.73
N LEU A 124 1.08 12.20 -27.05
CA LEU A 124 1.82 12.59 -25.85
C LEU A 124 2.98 13.54 -26.20
N ASP A 125 3.65 13.33 -27.33
CA ASP A 125 4.70 14.23 -27.84
C ASP A 125 4.15 15.63 -28.13
N ASP A 126 2.94 15.72 -28.73
CA ASP A 126 2.26 16.98 -29.01
C ASP A 126 1.95 17.79 -27.73
N VAL A 127 1.72 17.11 -26.61
CA VAL A 127 1.46 17.74 -25.30
C VAL A 127 2.67 17.75 -24.38
N GLN A 128 3.83 17.36 -24.88
CA GLN A 128 5.14 17.37 -24.19
C GLN A 128 5.17 16.54 -22.90
N LEU A 129 4.50 15.40 -22.88
CA LEU A 129 4.53 14.44 -21.79
C LEU A 129 5.33 13.19 -22.18
N PRO A 130 6.42 12.86 -21.47
CA PRO A 130 7.24 11.70 -21.80
C PRO A 130 6.47 10.38 -21.67
N LEU A 131 6.60 9.50 -22.67
CA LEU A 131 6.15 8.11 -22.57
C LEU A 131 7.27 7.28 -21.92
N LEU A 132 7.03 6.80 -20.69
CA LEU A 132 8.00 6.03 -19.89
C LEU A 132 7.83 4.52 -20.07
N GLY A 133 6.68 4.07 -20.52
CA GLY A 133 6.40 2.65 -20.75
C GLY A 133 5.09 2.42 -21.48
N ALA A 134 4.98 1.24 -22.10
CA ALA A 134 3.78 0.81 -22.82
C ALA A 134 3.59 -0.69 -22.63
N LEU A 135 2.83 -1.05 -21.60
CA LEU A 135 2.54 -2.40 -21.17
C LEU A 135 1.42 -2.99 -22.04
N PRO A 136 1.65 -4.07 -22.80
CA PRO A 136 0.59 -4.78 -23.50
C PRO A 136 -0.38 -5.45 -22.52
N SER A 137 -1.54 -5.90 -23.03
CA SER A 137 -2.40 -6.78 -22.24
C SER A 137 -1.74 -8.14 -22.11
N ASP A 138 -1.58 -8.62 -20.89
CA ASP A 138 -1.08 -9.96 -20.58
C ASP A 138 -2.01 -10.64 -19.58
N GLU A 139 -2.57 -11.78 -19.99
CA GLU A 139 -3.48 -12.55 -19.15
C GLU A 139 -2.73 -13.41 -18.11
N THR A 140 -1.43 -13.63 -18.30
CA THR A 140 -0.61 -14.44 -17.39
C THR A 140 -0.26 -13.70 -16.10
N LEU A 141 -0.32 -12.37 -16.10
CA LEU A 141 -0.06 -11.51 -14.95
C LEU A 141 -1.30 -11.18 -14.12
N GLN A 142 -2.41 -11.88 -14.35
CA GLN A 142 -3.62 -11.68 -13.57
C GLN A 142 -3.51 -12.37 -12.21
N ILE A 143 -3.50 -11.57 -11.14
CA ILE A 143 -3.69 -12.11 -9.79
C ILE A 143 -5.14 -12.56 -9.66
N PRO A 144 -5.40 -13.82 -9.24
CA PRO A 144 -6.76 -14.32 -9.08
C PRO A 144 -7.55 -13.42 -8.12
N SER A 145 -8.78 -13.07 -8.48
CA SER A 145 -9.69 -12.39 -7.55
C SER A 145 -10.53 -13.44 -6.81
N ARG A 146 -10.81 -13.19 -5.52
CA ARG A 146 -11.73 -14.01 -4.72
C ARG A 146 -13.14 -13.44 -4.77
N HIS A 147 -14.12 -14.31 -4.46
CA HIS A 147 -15.53 -13.92 -4.45
C HIS A 147 -15.87 -12.86 -3.38
N LEU A 148 -15.07 -12.79 -2.30
CA LEU A 148 -15.24 -11.87 -1.16
C LEU A 148 -13.95 -11.11 -0.86
N GLY A 149 -13.20 -10.70 -1.87
CA GLY A 149 -12.00 -9.89 -1.67
C GLY A 149 -10.85 -10.23 -2.63
N LEU A 150 -9.75 -9.51 -2.49
CA LEU A 150 -8.54 -9.74 -3.25
C LEU A 150 -7.67 -10.82 -2.58
N VAL A 151 -6.87 -11.53 -3.36
CA VAL A 151 -5.88 -12.48 -2.85
C VAL A 151 -4.76 -11.69 -2.18
N GLN A 152 -4.38 -12.07 -0.96
CA GLN A 152 -3.27 -11.46 -0.25
C GLN A 152 -1.92 -12.05 -0.69
N ALA A 153 -0.83 -11.30 -0.49
CA ALA A 153 0.52 -11.80 -0.72
C ALA A 153 0.81 -13.06 0.11
N GLY A 154 0.33 -13.13 1.37
CA GLY A 154 0.44 -14.31 2.23
C GLY A 154 -0.21 -15.56 1.64
N ASP A 155 -1.39 -15.43 1.02
CA ASP A 155 -2.08 -16.55 0.38
C ASP A 155 -1.28 -17.16 -0.78
N LEU A 156 -0.61 -16.30 -1.56
CA LEU A 156 0.26 -16.74 -2.65
C LEU A 156 1.57 -17.32 -2.11
N ALA A 157 2.10 -16.80 -1.01
CA ALA A 157 3.28 -17.34 -0.35
C ALA A 157 3.03 -18.75 0.18
N ASP A 158 1.89 -18.99 0.82
CA ASP A 158 1.51 -20.30 1.38
C ASP A 158 1.39 -21.40 0.31
N CYS A 159 1.07 -21.03 -0.93
CA CYS A 159 1.04 -21.97 -2.06
C CYS A 159 2.29 -21.90 -2.96
N GLY A 160 3.32 -21.15 -2.58
CA GLY A 160 4.58 -21.02 -3.32
C GLY A 160 4.46 -20.30 -4.66
N GLN A 161 3.43 -19.48 -4.85
CA GLN A 161 3.18 -18.73 -6.08
C GLN A 161 3.60 -17.26 -6.01
N LEU A 162 3.94 -16.73 -4.83
CA LEU A 162 4.23 -15.31 -4.67
C LEU A 162 5.47 -14.87 -5.45
N ASP A 163 6.61 -15.54 -5.22
CA ASP A 163 7.87 -15.19 -5.90
C ASP A 163 7.76 -15.30 -7.43
N PRO A 164 7.20 -16.40 -8.01
CA PRO A 164 7.00 -16.48 -9.45
C PRO A 164 6.13 -15.35 -10.03
N VAL A 165 5.11 -14.90 -9.31
CA VAL A 165 4.24 -13.79 -9.74
C VAL A 165 5.00 -12.47 -9.70
N LEU A 166 5.77 -12.22 -8.63
CA LEU A 166 6.58 -11.00 -8.51
C LEU A 166 7.69 -10.94 -9.56
N ASP A 167 8.40 -12.04 -9.78
CA ASP A 167 9.46 -12.13 -10.79
C ASP A 167 8.91 -11.90 -12.20
N SER A 168 7.80 -12.55 -12.55
CA SER A 168 7.14 -12.35 -13.85
C SER A 168 6.66 -10.92 -14.05
N ALA A 169 6.13 -10.29 -13.00
CA ALA A 169 5.72 -8.89 -13.06
C ALA A 169 6.91 -7.94 -13.23
N ALA A 170 8.03 -8.22 -12.56
CA ALA A 170 9.25 -7.43 -12.67
C ALA A 170 9.84 -7.52 -14.09
N GLU A 171 10.01 -8.74 -14.63
CA GLU A 171 10.48 -8.97 -16.00
C GLU A 171 9.58 -8.28 -17.03
N PHE A 172 8.26 -8.35 -16.84
CA PHE A 172 7.31 -7.70 -17.74
C PHE A 172 7.44 -6.17 -17.72
N VAL A 173 7.58 -5.56 -16.56
CA VAL A 173 7.78 -4.11 -16.43
C VAL A 173 9.14 -3.70 -17.02
N GLU A 174 10.21 -4.44 -16.76
CA GLU A 174 11.53 -4.18 -17.30
C GLU A 174 11.56 -4.25 -18.84
N ALA A 175 10.85 -5.20 -19.42
CA ALA A 175 10.77 -5.35 -20.88
C ALA A 175 9.98 -4.23 -21.59
N HIS A 176 9.08 -3.53 -20.88
CA HIS A 176 8.14 -2.60 -21.51
C HIS A 176 8.24 -1.15 -21.01
N CYS A 177 9.09 -0.87 -20.00
CA CYS A 177 9.30 0.45 -19.43
C CYS A 177 10.77 0.88 -19.47
N ASP A 178 11.03 2.17 -19.65
CA ASP A 178 12.36 2.75 -19.46
C ASP A 178 12.61 2.99 -17.96
N ILE A 179 13.08 1.94 -17.27
CA ILE A 179 13.36 1.98 -15.82
C ILE A 179 14.38 3.05 -15.49
N ALA A 180 15.41 3.25 -16.35
CA ALA A 180 16.42 4.27 -16.14
C ALA A 180 15.82 5.68 -16.22
N ALA A 181 14.89 5.93 -17.14
CA ALA A 181 14.16 7.20 -17.22
C ALA A 181 13.28 7.40 -15.98
N ILE A 182 12.58 6.37 -15.53
CA ILE A 182 11.75 6.40 -14.32
C ILE A 182 12.60 6.78 -13.10
N LEU A 183 13.74 6.13 -12.90
CA LEU A 183 14.63 6.42 -11.77
C LEU A 183 15.22 7.83 -11.83
N ARG A 184 15.49 8.37 -13.01
CA ARG A 184 15.95 9.76 -13.16
C ARG A 184 14.94 10.81 -12.76
N LEU A 185 13.66 10.46 -12.70
CA LEU A 185 12.59 11.36 -12.20
C LEU A 185 12.57 11.47 -10.68
N ALA A 186 13.20 10.54 -9.97
CA ALA A 186 13.27 10.58 -8.51
C ALA A 186 13.95 11.87 -8.05
N GLY A 187 13.26 12.63 -7.21
CA GLY A 187 13.78 13.83 -6.57
C GLY A 187 14.12 13.59 -5.10
N ALA A 188 14.80 14.54 -4.47
CA ALA A 188 15.03 14.47 -3.03
C ALA A 188 13.70 14.67 -2.27
N LEU A 189 13.43 13.77 -1.32
CA LEU A 189 12.33 13.99 -0.39
C LEU A 189 12.63 15.21 0.51
N PRO A 190 11.66 16.09 0.76
CA PRO A 190 11.86 17.18 1.69
C PRO A 190 12.08 16.60 3.09
N PRO A 191 13.13 17.06 3.82
CA PRO A 191 13.29 16.66 5.21
C PRO A 191 12.06 17.12 6.01
N PRO A 192 11.57 16.31 6.97
CA PRO A 192 10.48 16.75 7.83
C PRO A 192 10.89 18.02 8.58
N ALA A 193 10.12 19.08 8.43
CA ALA A 193 10.43 20.38 9.00
C ALA A 193 10.50 20.37 10.54
N THR A 194 9.78 19.44 11.16
CA THR A 194 9.79 19.17 12.62
C THR A 194 9.41 17.71 12.83
N PRO A 195 9.87 17.06 13.92
CA PRO A 195 9.34 15.74 14.28
C PRO A 195 7.81 15.81 14.33
N ALA A 196 7.13 14.91 13.65
CA ALA A 196 5.68 14.90 13.66
C ALA A 196 5.18 14.67 15.10
N ALA A 197 4.56 15.67 15.68
CA ALA A 197 3.71 15.47 16.84
C ALA A 197 2.48 14.74 16.33
N GLY A 198 2.29 13.47 16.70
CA GLY A 198 1.06 12.79 16.32
C GLY A 198 1.17 11.35 15.82
N LEU A 199 2.25 10.65 16.12
CA LEU A 199 2.16 9.20 16.16
C LEU A 199 1.05 8.83 17.14
N LEU A 200 0.16 7.91 16.73
CA LEU A 200 -0.86 7.37 17.61
C LEU A 200 -0.19 6.94 18.93
N GLN A 201 -0.64 7.48 20.06
CA GLN A 201 -0.07 7.13 21.35
C GLN A 201 -0.18 5.62 21.59
N ALA A 202 0.87 5.04 22.16
CA ALA A 202 0.80 3.65 22.59
C ALA A 202 -0.32 3.49 23.63
N PRO A 203 -1.30 2.61 23.39
CA PRO A 203 -2.45 2.45 24.30
C PRO A 203 -2.08 1.84 25.65
N ALA A 204 -0.92 1.17 25.72
CA ALA A 204 -0.39 0.52 26.92
C ALA A 204 1.11 0.28 26.79
N GLN A 205 1.75 -0.12 27.92
CA GLN A 205 3.16 -0.51 27.92
C GLN A 205 3.36 -1.92 27.31
N ASN A 206 2.44 -2.85 27.57
CA ASN A 206 2.47 -4.21 27.03
C ASN A 206 1.27 -4.43 26.11
N ILE A 207 1.54 -4.64 24.83
CA ILE A 207 0.55 -4.78 23.78
C ILE A 207 0.64 -6.17 23.17
N ALA A 208 -0.46 -6.91 23.12
CA ALA A 208 -0.56 -8.14 22.35
C ALA A 208 -1.33 -7.88 21.05
N ILE A 209 -0.78 -8.30 19.91
CA ILE A 209 -1.39 -8.10 18.59
C ILE A 209 -1.62 -9.46 17.93
N ALA A 210 -2.85 -9.75 17.53
CA ALA A 210 -3.14 -10.91 16.71
C ALA A 210 -2.51 -10.73 15.33
N LYS A 211 -1.76 -11.75 14.86
CA LYS A 211 -1.11 -11.69 13.54
C LYS A 211 -0.91 -13.09 12.98
N ASP A 212 -1.67 -13.42 11.96
CA ASP A 212 -1.55 -14.60 11.11
C ASP A 212 -2.30 -14.38 9.80
N ALA A 213 -2.57 -15.45 9.03
CA ALA A 213 -3.28 -15.35 7.76
C ALA A 213 -4.74 -14.83 7.91
N ALA A 214 -5.37 -15.01 9.07
CA ALA A 214 -6.72 -14.50 9.34
C ALA A 214 -6.71 -13.03 9.78
N PHE A 215 -5.63 -12.54 10.41
CA PHE A 215 -5.51 -11.23 11.04
C PHE A 215 -4.25 -10.49 10.53
N GLY A 216 -4.23 -10.18 9.22
CA GLY A 216 -3.08 -9.60 8.55
C GLY A 216 -3.05 -8.07 8.46
N PHE A 217 -4.17 -7.38 8.70
CA PHE A 217 -4.34 -5.97 8.40
C PHE A 217 -3.80 -5.07 9.52
N CYS A 218 -2.51 -5.12 9.77
CA CYS A 218 -1.86 -4.32 10.79
C CYS A 218 -0.82 -3.37 10.19
N TYR A 219 -0.97 -2.07 10.43
CA TYR A 219 -0.08 -1.05 9.89
C TYR A 219 1.31 -1.11 10.52
N ALA A 220 2.33 -1.30 9.68
CA ALA A 220 3.72 -1.36 10.13
C ALA A 220 4.16 -0.09 10.87
N HIS A 221 3.77 1.09 10.37
CA HIS A 221 4.12 2.38 11.00
C HIS A 221 3.49 2.56 12.39
N MET A 222 2.31 2.01 12.63
CA MET A 222 1.65 2.04 13.93
C MET A 222 2.44 1.22 14.96
N MET A 223 2.80 -0.03 14.63
CA MET A 223 3.63 -0.87 15.50
C MET A 223 5.00 -0.26 15.77
N GLN A 224 5.65 0.30 14.74
CA GLN A 224 6.93 1.00 14.89
C GLN A 224 6.80 2.21 15.82
N GLY A 225 5.74 3.01 15.63
CA GLY A 225 5.45 4.17 16.46
C GLY A 225 5.27 3.82 17.94
N TRP A 226 4.54 2.76 18.25
CA TRP A 226 4.35 2.28 19.62
C TRP A 226 5.67 1.77 20.24
N ARG A 227 6.49 1.02 19.46
CA ARG A 227 7.83 0.59 19.93
C ARG A 227 8.75 1.77 20.22
N HIS A 228 8.74 2.80 19.38
CA HIS A 228 9.54 4.02 19.62
C HIS A 228 9.11 4.78 20.89
N GLN A 229 7.84 4.64 21.29
CA GLN A 229 7.32 5.19 22.54
C GLN A 229 7.62 4.28 23.76
N GLY A 230 8.34 3.16 23.56
CA GLY A 230 8.76 2.24 24.61
C GLY A 230 7.78 1.10 24.85
N ALA A 231 6.70 0.95 24.09
CA ALA A 231 5.78 -0.17 24.25
C ALA A 231 6.41 -1.48 23.81
N ARG A 232 6.18 -2.53 24.58
CA ARG A 232 6.53 -3.90 24.25
C ARG A 232 5.39 -4.55 23.49
N ILE A 233 5.64 -4.93 22.24
CA ILE A 233 4.65 -5.60 21.37
C ILE A 233 4.97 -7.09 21.28
N THR A 234 4.00 -7.92 21.65
CA THR A 234 4.01 -9.37 21.45
C THR A 234 2.98 -9.75 20.39
N LEU A 235 3.34 -10.66 19.51
CA LEU A 235 2.43 -11.20 18.49
C LEU A 235 1.89 -12.55 18.98
N PHE A 236 0.64 -12.87 18.63
CA PHE A 236 0.06 -14.19 18.85
C PHE A 236 -0.78 -14.59 17.65
N SER A 237 -0.88 -15.89 17.37
CA SER A 237 -1.64 -16.44 16.26
C SER A 237 -2.91 -17.11 16.76
N PRO A 238 -4.10 -16.52 16.53
CA PRO A 238 -5.37 -17.19 16.77
C PRO A 238 -5.52 -18.51 16.00
N LEU A 239 -4.99 -18.61 14.78
CA LEU A 239 -5.04 -19.84 13.99
C LEU A 239 -4.23 -20.99 14.59
N ASN A 240 -3.17 -20.69 15.34
CA ASN A 240 -2.37 -21.66 16.08
C ASN A 240 -2.86 -21.87 17.52
N ASP A 241 -4.06 -21.41 17.85
CA ASP A 241 -4.64 -21.45 19.21
C ASP A 241 -3.73 -20.80 20.26
N GLU A 242 -3.01 -19.73 19.90
CA GLU A 242 -2.17 -18.97 20.83
C GLU A 242 -3.02 -17.93 21.57
N ALA A 243 -2.83 -17.83 22.87
CA ALA A 243 -3.45 -16.79 23.69
C ALA A 243 -2.61 -15.50 23.66
N PRO A 244 -3.21 -14.31 23.83
CA PRO A 244 -2.45 -13.10 24.09
C PRO A 244 -1.57 -13.27 25.34
N ALA A 245 -0.42 -12.57 25.35
CA ALA A 245 0.51 -12.60 26.47
C ALA A 245 -0.22 -12.25 27.79
N ALA A 246 0.10 -12.98 28.87
CA ALA A 246 -0.62 -12.85 30.14
C ALA A 246 -0.44 -11.48 30.82
N ASP A 247 0.61 -10.76 30.46
CA ASP A 247 0.93 -9.41 30.94
C ASP A 247 0.55 -8.31 29.96
N ALA A 248 -0.20 -8.64 28.89
CA ALA A 248 -0.69 -7.66 27.95
C ALA A 248 -1.82 -6.83 28.58
N GLU A 249 -1.66 -5.52 28.58
CA GLU A 249 -2.62 -4.54 29.10
C GLU A 249 -3.59 -4.07 28.00
N PHE A 250 -3.19 -4.25 26.73
CA PHE A 250 -3.98 -3.97 25.55
C PHE A 250 -3.84 -5.12 24.55
N VAL A 251 -4.99 -5.61 24.07
CA VAL A 251 -5.05 -6.64 23.02
C VAL A 251 -5.66 -6.04 21.77
N PHE A 252 -4.90 -6.08 20.67
CA PHE A 252 -5.36 -5.62 19.37
C PHE A 252 -5.59 -6.80 18.43
N ILE A 253 -6.79 -6.87 17.89
CA ILE A 253 -7.20 -7.84 16.87
C ILE A 253 -7.46 -7.05 15.59
N PRO A 254 -6.46 -6.95 14.68
CA PRO A 254 -6.62 -6.20 13.44
C PRO A 254 -7.59 -6.91 12.49
N GLY A 255 -8.00 -6.20 11.44
CA GLY A 255 -8.78 -6.78 10.36
C GLY A 255 -8.02 -7.85 9.56
N GLY A 256 -8.73 -8.51 8.67
CA GLY A 256 -8.21 -9.57 7.79
C GLY A 256 -9.35 -10.30 7.10
N TYR A 257 -9.15 -11.61 6.89
CA TYR A 257 -10.18 -12.51 6.35
C TYR A 257 -10.45 -13.71 7.27
N PRO A 258 -10.86 -13.47 8.54
CA PRO A 258 -11.11 -14.54 9.51
C PRO A 258 -12.21 -15.49 9.06
N GLU A 259 -13.15 -15.05 8.22
CA GLU A 259 -14.20 -15.89 7.65
C GLU A 259 -13.68 -17.03 6.77
N LEU A 260 -12.50 -16.89 6.20
CA LEU A 260 -11.86 -17.95 5.41
C LEU A 260 -11.25 -19.04 6.30
N HIS A 261 -11.08 -18.77 7.58
CA HIS A 261 -10.38 -19.63 8.54
C HIS A 261 -11.30 -20.10 9.69
N LEU A 262 -12.62 -20.03 9.51
CA LEU A 262 -13.61 -20.40 10.54
C LEU A 262 -13.38 -21.79 11.16
N PRO A 263 -13.05 -22.87 10.40
CA PRO A 263 -12.82 -24.18 11.01
C PRO A 263 -11.66 -24.19 12.02
N ALA A 264 -10.57 -23.48 11.76
CA ALA A 264 -9.45 -23.36 12.69
C ALA A 264 -9.80 -22.46 13.89
N LEU A 265 -10.41 -21.30 13.61
CA LEU A 265 -10.81 -20.35 14.68
C LEU A 265 -11.82 -20.95 15.64
N THR A 266 -12.76 -21.78 15.19
CA THR A 266 -13.73 -22.45 16.07
C THR A 266 -13.07 -23.42 17.05
N GLN A 267 -11.86 -23.91 16.77
CA GLN A 267 -11.08 -24.77 17.64
C GLN A 267 -10.07 -24.00 18.51
N ALA A 268 -9.94 -22.68 18.36
CA ALA A 268 -8.97 -21.85 19.05
C ALA A 268 -9.35 -21.59 20.53
N HIS A 269 -9.49 -22.66 21.33
CA HIS A 269 -10.00 -22.61 22.70
C HIS A 269 -9.09 -21.86 23.66
N LYS A 270 -7.76 -21.98 23.53
CA LYS A 270 -6.80 -21.27 24.38
C LYS A 270 -6.80 -19.79 24.06
N CYS A 271 -6.86 -19.44 22.78
CA CYS A 271 -6.96 -18.06 22.31
C CYS A 271 -8.19 -17.39 22.93
N PHE A 272 -9.38 -17.98 22.74
CA PHE A 272 -10.62 -17.41 23.31
C PHE A 272 -10.65 -17.39 24.84
N SER A 273 -10.05 -18.38 25.49
CA SER A 273 -9.94 -18.37 26.97
C SER A 273 -9.02 -17.24 27.43
N GLY A 274 -7.93 -17.00 26.72
CA GLY A 274 -7.01 -15.90 26.98
C GLY A 274 -7.66 -14.54 26.81
N LEU A 275 -8.42 -14.35 25.73
CA LEU A 275 -9.17 -13.11 25.48
C LEU A 275 -10.23 -12.86 26.56
N ARG A 276 -11.00 -13.91 26.96
CA ARG A 276 -11.99 -13.76 28.03
C ARG A 276 -11.33 -13.42 29.37
N ARG A 277 -10.17 -13.99 29.66
CA ARG A 277 -9.41 -13.65 30.87
C ARG A 277 -8.94 -12.20 30.83
N ALA A 278 -8.32 -11.74 29.73
CA ALA A 278 -7.89 -10.36 29.57
C ALA A 278 -9.05 -9.38 29.78
N ALA A 279 -10.24 -9.69 29.21
CA ALA A 279 -11.44 -8.89 29.43
C ALA A 279 -11.91 -8.90 30.89
N ALA A 280 -11.87 -10.06 31.57
CA ALA A 280 -12.25 -10.18 32.98
C ALA A 280 -11.29 -9.43 33.90
N ASP A 281 -10.00 -9.39 33.56
CA ASP A 281 -8.95 -8.67 34.29
C ASP A 281 -9.02 -7.14 34.02
N GLY A 282 -9.95 -6.67 33.16
CA GLY A 282 -10.18 -5.26 32.87
C GLY A 282 -9.25 -4.66 31.80
N TYR A 283 -8.55 -5.48 31.06
CA TYR A 283 -7.69 -5.02 29.95
C TYR A 283 -8.51 -4.63 28.74
N LEU A 284 -8.03 -3.64 28.01
CA LEU A 284 -8.71 -3.17 26.81
C LEU A 284 -8.47 -4.13 25.65
N ILE A 285 -9.56 -4.62 25.05
CA ILE A 285 -9.53 -5.40 23.82
C ILE A 285 -10.15 -4.55 22.72
N TYR A 286 -9.38 -4.31 21.67
CA TYR A 286 -9.83 -3.58 20.49
C TYR A 286 -9.77 -4.48 19.27
N GLY A 287 -10.86 -4.53 18.52
CA GLY A 287 -10.98 -5.31 17.30
C GLY A 287 -11.44 -4.45 16.13
N GLU A 288 -10.90 -4.71 14.96
CA GLU A 288 -11.33 -4.13 13.70
C GLU A 288 -12.10 -5.16 12.87
N CYS A 289 -12.80 -4.67 11.85
CA CYS A 289 -13.55 -5.53 10.94
C CYS A 289 -12.58 -6.45 10.16
N GLY A 290 -12.89 -7.71 10.22
CA GLY A 290 -12.24 -8.74 9.43
C GLY A 290 -12.83 -8.81 8.04
#